data_74cde9fbbf194ddd83ab830a6259750c
#
_entry.id   74cde9fbbf194ddd83ab830a6259750c
#
_cell.length_a   1.000
_cell.length_b   1.000
_cell.length_c   1.000
_cell.angle_alpha   90.00
_cell.angle_beta   90.00
_cell.angle_gamma   90.00
#
_symmetry.space_group_name_H-M   'P 1'
#
loop_
_entity.id
_entity.type
_entity.pdbx_description
1 polymer ?
#
loop_
_entity_poly.entity_id
_entity_poly.type
_entity_poly.pdbx_seq_one_letter_code
_entity_poly.pdbx_strand_id
1 'polypeptide(L)'
;MKKSNMFKIEEMNLYKTTDRFLNNYKHLKKSLKRAPTLEEISDIDQLHYNGIEAVNEAILKTKIKENNIVLDIGSGIGGPARYLANKTNSIIYAVELQKSLNDIASELTHNYKLEKNIFHINADILKYNFNKIKFNNIVSWLALYHIPERSKLLKILYNLLEDKGYMYAEDFYLKKNITYDEKKLLAKNFHANHLVSLKTYKEELKN
;
A
#
# COMPACT_ATOMS: atom_id res chain seq x y z
N MET A 1 10.72 -17.27 30.36
CA MET A 1 10.61 -16.61 29.06
C MET A 1 9.12 -16.43 28.75
N LYS A 2 8.59 -15.20 28.90
CA LYS A 2 7.21 -14.90 28.53
C LYS A 2 7.16 -14.79 27.00
N LYS A 3 6.43 -15.69 26.33
CA LYS A 3 6.10 -15.56 24.90
C LYS A 3 5.43 -14.19 24.72
N SER A 4 6.06 -13.30 23.97
CA SER A 4 5.42 -12.06 23.55
C SER A 4 4.20 -12.47 22.71
N ASN A 5 3.01 -12.07 23.15
CA ASN A 5 1.83 -12.07 22.30
C ASN A 5 2.10 -11.07 21.16
N MET A 6 2.80 -11.50 20.13
CA MET A 6 2.84 -10.80 18.87
C MET A 6 1.46 -10.99 18.23
N PHE A 7 0.73 -9.89 18.08
CA PHE A 7 -0.48 -9.89 17.26
C PHE A 7 -0.13 -10.50 15.91
N LYS A 8 -0.89 -11.51 15.50
CA LYS A 8 -0.71 -12.06 14.15
C LYS A 8 -1.09 -10.95 13.17
N ILE A 9 -0.29 -10.80 12.12
CA ILE A 9 -0.54 -9.79 11.09
C ILE A 9 -1.94 -9.96 10.45
N GLU A 10 -2.41 -11.19 10.38
CA GLU A 10 -3.73 -11.58 9.89
C GLU A 10 -4.88 -11.05 10.78
N GLU A 11 -4.60 -10.73 12.05
CA GLU A 11 -5.54 -10.14 12.99
C GLU A 11 -5.49 -8.60 12.99
N MET A 12 -4.60 -8.01 12.18
CA MET A 12 -4.52 -6.57 12.03
C MET A 12 -5.78 -6.04 11.34
N ASN A 13 -6.56 -5.31 12.09
CA ASN A 13 -7.64 -4.50 11.58
C ASN A 13 -7.24 -3.03 11.73
N LEU A 14 -6.39 -2.56 10.83
CA LEU A 14 -5.84 -1.20 10.81
C LEU A 14 -6.93 -0.14 10.79
N TYR A 15 -7.95 -0.42 10.00
CA TYR A 15 -9.13 0.42 9.90
C TYR A 15 -10.30 -0.38 10.45
N LYS A 16 -10.56 -0.23 11.75
CA LYS A 16 -11.72 -0.85 12.41
C LYS A 16 -13.03 -0.43 11.76
N THR A 17 -13.03 0.75 11.15
CA THR A 17 -14.15 1.25 10.38
C THR A 17 -13.62 1.89 9.09
N THR A 18 -14.12 1.45 7.96
CA THR A 18 -13.98 2.15 6.67
C THR A 18 -14.93 3.33 6.59
N ASP A 19 -15.66 3.60 7.68
CA ASP A 19 -16.74 4.58 7.75
C ASP A 19 -16.31 5.98 7.34
N ARG A 20 -15.09 6.38 7.69
CA ARG A 20 -14.59 7.72 7.31
C ARG A 20 -14.59 7.89 5.80
N PHE A 21 -13.99 6.94 5.07
CA PHE A 21 -13.96 7.00 3.60
C PHE A 21 -15.38 6.90 3.03
N LEU A 22 -16.16 5.91 3.46
CA LEU A 22 -17.51 5.70 2.97
C LEU A 22 -18.42 6.91 3.22
N ASN A 23 -18.28 7.57 4.37
CA ASN A 23 -19.01 8.78 4.68
C ASN A 23 -18.56 9.95 3.78
N ASN A 24 -17.26 10.17 3.61
CA ASN A 24 -16.75 11.18 2.70
C ASN A 24 -17.22 10.94 1.27
N TYR A 25 -17.20 9.68 0.81
CA TYR A 25 -17.69 9.32 -0.52
C TYR A 25 -19.19 9.56 -0.70
N LYS A 26 -20.01 9.23 0.32
CA LYS A 26 -21.44 9.55 0.33
C LYS A 26 -21.71 11.05 0.29
N HIS A 27 -20.96 11.82 1.10
CA HIS A 27 -21.07 13.29 1.11
C HIS A 27 -20.68 13.89 -0.24
N LEU A 28 -19.59 13.42 -0.84
CA LEU A 28 -19.13 13.86 -2.16
C LEU A 28 -20.20 13.56 -3.23
N LYS A 29 -20.74 12.35 -3.29
CA LYS A 29 -21.85 12.00 -4.20
C LYS A 29 -23.08 12.89 -4.01
N LYS A 30 -23.45 13.18 -2.75
CA LYS A 30 -24.60 14.03 -2.44
C LYS A 30 -24.37 15.48 -2.89
N SER A 31 -23.18 16.02 -2.67
CA SER A 31 -22.85 17.41 -3.08
C SER A 31 -22.81 17.57 -4.60
N LEU A 32 -22.25 16.59 -5.30
CA LEU A 32 -22.13 16.59 -6.76
C LEU A 32 -23.45 16.24 -7.48
N LYS A 33 -24.40 15.61 -6.77
CA LYS A 33 -25.64 15.04 -7.34
C LYS A 33 -25.39 14.04 -8.48
N ARG A 34 -24.21 13.48 -8.57
CA ARG A 34 -23.76 12.45 -9.51
C ARG A 34 -22.65 11.60 -8.89
N ALA A 35 -22.21 10.55 -9.56
CA ALA A 35 -20.99 9.85 -9.18
C ALA A 35 -19.77 10.78 -9.33
N PRO A 36 -18.81 10.78 -8.38
CA PRO A 36 -17.55 11.50 -8.53
C PRO A 36 -16.76 10.97 -9.72
N THR A 37 -16.01 11.84 -10.37
CA THR A 37 -14.98 11.40 -11.33
C THR A 37 -13.82 10.76 -10.60
N LEU A 38 -12.90 10.12 -11.34
CA LEU A 38 -11.70 9.53 -10.76
C LEU A 38 -10.78 10.58 -10.12
N GLU A 39 -10.74 11.78 -10.69
CA GLU A 39 -9.99 12.89 -10.15
C GLU A 39 -10.59 13.39 -8.82
N GLU A 40 -11.91 13.58 -8.78
CA GLU A 40 -12.61 13.99 -7.57
C GLU A 40 -12.54 12.99 -6.41
N ILE A 41 -12.55 11.68 -6.71
CA ILE A 41 -12.38 10.67 -5.64
C ILE A 41 -10.95 10.63 -5.14
N SER A 42 -9.96 10.97 -5.97
CA SER A 42 -8.55 10.97 -5.59
C SER A 42 -8.22 11.94 -4.47
N ASP A 43 -9.09 12.91 -4.19
CA ASP A 43 -8.97 13.81 -3.04
C ASP A 43 -9.28 13.14 -1.70
N ILE A 44 -9.97 11.99 -1.71
CA ILE A 44 -10.47 11.34 -0.49
C ILE A 44 -10.05 9.87 -0.34
N ASP A 45 -9.50 9.24 -1.39
CA ASP A 45 -9.16 7.82 -1.40
C ASP A 45 -7.66 7.51 -1.24
N GLN A 46 -6.83 8.55 -1.13
CA GLN A 46 -5.40 8.41 -0.86
C GLN A 46 -5.17 8.29 0.65
N LEU A 47 -4.92 7.07 1.13
CA LEU A 47 -4.72 6.79 2.56
C LEU A 47 -3.27 6.98 3.02
N HIS A 48 -2.57 7.92 2.39
CA HIS A 48 -1.18 8.29 2.69
C HIS A 48 -0.97 9.81 2.64
N TYR A 49 0.23 10.29 2.92
CA TYR A 49 0.53 11.71 2.87
C TYR A 49 0.72 12.21 1.43
N ASN A 50 0.50 13.51 1.22
CA ASN A 50 0.68 14.22 -0.05
C ASN A 50 -0.24 13.76 -1.19
N GLY A 51 -1.21 12.86 -0.94
CA GLY A 51 -2.22 12.49 -1.93
C GLY A 51 -1.63 12.08 -3.28
N ILE A 52 -2.25 12.54 -4.36
CA ILE A 52 -1.82 12.22 -5.74
C ILE A 52 -0.40 12.74 -6.09
N GLU A 53 0.12 13.73 -5.37
CA GLU A 53 1.46 14.25 -5.61
C GLU A 53 2.53 13.21 -5.27
N ALA A 54 2.35 12.46 -4.18
CA ALA A 54 3.23 11.35 -3.84
C ALA A 54 3.20 10.24 -4.91
N VAL A 55 2.04 9.99 -5.50
CA VAL A 55 1.92 9.00 -6.58
C VAL A 55 2.59 9.53 -7.86
N ASN A 56 2.44 10.81 -8.20
CA ASN A 56 3.15 11.44 -9.32
C ASN A 56 4.67 11.38 -9.13
N GLU A 57 5.15 11.59 -7.91
CA GLU A 57 6.58 11.46 -7.60
C GLU A 57 7.08 10.02 -7.83
N ALA A 58 6.31 9.01 -7.42
CA ALA A 58 6.62 7.61 -7.70
C ALA A 58 6.69 7.34 -9.21
N ILE A 59 5.73 7.84 -9.99
CA ILE A 59 5.72 7.70 -11.46
C ILE A 59 7.00 8.27 -12.06
N LEU A 60 7.37 9.48 -11.67
CA LEU A 60 8.56 10.16 -12.22
C LEU A 60 9.86 9.46 -11.83
N LYS A 61 10.01 9.12 -10.53
CA LYS A 61 11.25 8.52 -10.00
C LYS A 61 11.47 7.10 -10.49
N THR A 62 10.42 6.33 -10.67
CA THR A 62 10.51 4.93 -11.09
C THR A 62 10.16 4.72 -12.57
N LYS A 63 9.88 5.81 -13.28
CA LYS A 63 9.60 5.80 -14.72
C LYS A 63 8.44 4.87 -15.11
N ILE A 64 7.40 4.83 -14.28
CA ILE A 64 6.19 4.05 -14.59
C ILE A 64 5.56 4.60 -15.86
N LYS A 65 5.25 3.70 -16.78
CA LYS A 65 4.69 4.03 -18.08
C LYS A 65 3.72 2.96 -18.55
N GLU A 66 3.10 3.22 -19.69
CA GLU A 66 2.18 2.29 -20.34
C GLU A 66 2.78 0.88 -20.45
N ASN A 67 1.95 -0.12 -20.24
CA ASN A 67 2.27 -1.55 -20.24
C ASN A 67 3.26 -2.01 -19.16
N ASN A 68 3.71 -1.15 -18.24
CA ASN A 68 4.44 -1.64 -17.08
C ASN A 68 3.52 -2.48 -16.20
N ILE A 69 4.09 -3.54 -15.62
CA ILE A 69 3.46 -4.32 -14.57
C ILE A 69 3.95 -3.80 -13.24
N VAL A 70 3.04 -3.29 -12.43
CA VAL A 70 3.31 -2.64 -11.14
C VAL A 70 2.72 -3.46 -10.01
N LEU A 71 3.49 -3.69 -8.94
CA LEU A 71 3.01 -4.26 -7.70
C LEU A 71 2.79 -3.13 -6.68
N ASP A 72 1.55 -2.97 -6.21
CA ASP A 72 1.19 -2.05 -5.13
C ASP A 72 0.98 -2.83 -3.84
N ILE A 73 1.83 -2.58 -2.83
CA ILE A 73 1.86 -3.33 -1.56
C ILE A 73 1.17 -2.54 -0.47
N GLY A 74 0.15 -3.16 0.14
CA GLY A 74 -0.72 -2.50 1.12
C GLY A 74 -1.59 -1.47 0.43
N SER A 75 -2.25 -1.88 -0.65
CA SER A 75 -3.00 -1.00 -1.55
C SER A 75 -4.22 -0.34 -0.92
N GLY A 76 -4.61 -0.75 0.30
CA GLY A 76 -5.74 -0.18 1.02
C GLY A 76 -7.04 -0.27 0.21
N ILE A 77 -7.72 0.86 0.07
CA ILE A 77 -8.94 0.98 -0.77
C ILE A 77 -8.63 1.25 -2.25
N GLY A 78 -7.37 1.09 -2.68
CA GLY A 78 -6.94 1.13 -4.08
C GLY A 78 -6.85 2.52 -4.71
N GLY A 79 -6.76 3.59 -3.91
CA GLY A 79 -6.62 4.96 -4.42
C GLY A 79 -5.41 5.14 -5.33
N PRO A 80 -4.18 4.87 -4.83
CA PRO A 80 -2.97 4.93 -5.65
C PRO A 80 -3.03 4.05 -6.89
N ALA A 81 -3.53 2.81 -6.76
CA ALA A 81 -3.66 1.88 -7.88
C ALA A 81 -4.54 2.44 -9.01
N ARG A 82 -5.71 3.02 -8.66
CA ARG A 82 -6.61 3.63 -9.65
C ARG A 82 -5.99 4.84 -10.31
N TYR A 83 -5.34 5.70 -9.54
CA TYR A 83 -4.67 6.87 -10.09
C TYR A 83 -3.52 6.48 -11.02
N LEU A 84 -2.66 5.51 -10.63
CA LEU A 84 -1.58 4.98 -11.45
C LEU A 84 -2.11 4.41 -12.77
N ALA A 85 -3.08 3.50 -12.72
CA ALA A 85 -3.65 2.87 -13.91
C ALA A 85 -4.23 3.90 -14.87
N ASN A 86 -4.99 4.88 -14.36
CA ASN A 86 -5.59 5.93 -15.17
C ASN A 86 -4.54 6.87 -15.78
N LYS A 87 -3.49 7.21 -15.04
CA LYS A 87 -2.47 8.17 -15.44
C LYS A 87 -1.47 7.58 -16.43
N THR A 88 -1.13 6.31 -16.29
CA THR A 88 -0.01 5.68 -17.01
C THR A 88 -0.44 4.54 -17.94
N ASN A 89 -1.69 4.11 -17.88
CA ASN A 89 -2.17 2.91 -18.58
C ASN A 89 -1.34 1.64 -18.25
N SER A 90 -0.77 1.58 -17.04
CA SER A 90 -0.04 0.41 -16.54
C SER A 90 -0.98 -0.65 -15.98
N ILE A 91 -0.47 -1.85 -15.79
CA ILE A 91 -1.17 -2.98 -15.17
C ILE A 91 -0.75 -3.07 -13.70
N ILE A 92 -1.72 -3.00 -12.79
CA ILE A 92 -1.48 -2.94 -11.36
C ILE A 92 -1.93 -4.24 -10.69
N TYR A 93 -1.05 -4.87 -9.94
CA TYR A 93 -1.36 -5.92 -8.98
C TYR A 93 -1.39 -5.30 -7.59
N ALA A 94 -2.59 -5.08 -7.07
CA ALA A 94 -2.83 -4.36 -5.82
C ALA A 94 -3.07 -5.37 -4.69
N VAL A 95 -2.08 -5.53 -3.80
CA VAL A 95 -2.11 -6.52 -2.70
C VAL A 95 -2.51 -5.84 -1.41
N GLU A 96 -3.59 -6.33 -0.80
CA GLU A 96 -4.12 -5.86 0.47
C GLU A 96 -4.45 -7.03 1.38
N LEU A 97 -3.96 -6.97 2.62
CA LEU A 97 -4.19 -8.02 3.62
C LEU A 97 -5.62 -7.97 4.16
N GLN A 98 -6.14 -6.77 4.40
CA GLN A 98 -7.44 -6.57 5.02
C GLN A 98 -8.57 -6.69 4.00
N LYS A 99 -9.35 -7.78 4.11
CA LYS A 99 -10.41 -8.10 3.14
C LYS A 99 -11.40 -6.96 2.93
N SER A 100 -11.82 -6.28 3.99
CA SER A 100 -12.78 -5.18 3.89
C SER A 100 -12.28 -4.00 3.05
N LEU A 101 -10.98 -3.69 3.09
CA LEU A 101 -10.38 -2.67 2.24
C LEU A 101 -10.27 -3.16 0.79
N ASN A 102 -9.84 -4.40 0.60
CA ASN A 102 -9.74 -5.01 -0.73
C ASN A 102 -11.10 -5.10 -1.44
N ASP A 103 -12.17 -5.40 -0.71
CA ASP A 103 -13.53 -5.45 -1.27
C ASP A 103 -13.98 -4.06 -1.74
N ILE A 104 -13.76 -3.01 -0.94
CA ILE A 104 -14.04 -1.61 -1.33
C ILE A 104 -13.18 -1.20 -2.53
N ALA A 105 -11.91 -1.56 -2.54
CA ALA A 105 -11.01 -1.27 -3.65
C ALA A 105 -11.53 -1.88 -4.95
N SER A 106 -11.96 -3.13 -4.91
CA SER A 106 -12.49 -3.86 -6.07
C SER A 106 -13.78 -3.24 -6.58
N GLU A 107 -14.72 -2.89 -5.68
CA GLU A 107 -15.97 -2.23 -6.02
C GLU A 107 -15.72 -0.88 -6.71
N LEU A 108 -14.85 -0.04 -6.13
CA LEU A 108 -14.51 1.24 -6.72
C LEU A 108 -13.84 1.09 -8.08
N THR A 109 -12.91 0.15 -8.21
CA THR A 109 -12.23 -0.13 -9.48
C THR A 109 -13.22 -0.53 -10.58
N HIS A 110 -14.21 -1.37 -10.25
CA HIS A 110 -15.30 -1.71 -11.15
C HIS A 110 -16.16 -0.49 -11.54
N ASN A 111 -16.52 0.34 -10.57
CA ASN A 111 -17.33 1.55 -10.80
C ASN A 111 -16.64 2.54 -11.76
N TYR A 112 -15.30 2.57 -11.75
CA TYR A 112 -14.48 3.40 -12.66
C TYR A 112 -14.01 2.66 -13.92
N LYS A 113 -14.46 1.42 -14.16
CA LYS A 113 -14.14 0.61 -15.36
C LYS A 113 -12.63 0.39 -15.56
N LEU A 114 -11.90 0.17 -14.46
CA LEU A 114 -10.46 -0.07 -14.45
C LEU A 114 -10.08 -1.52 -14.17
N GLU A 115 -11.04 -2.45 -14.14
CA GLU A 115 -10.83 -3.86 -13.83
C GLU A 115 -9.96 -4.61 -14.86
N LYS A 116 -9.75 -4.04 -16.03
CA LYS A 116 -8.79 -4.56 -17.01
C LYS A 116 -7.34 -4.22 -16.69
N ASN A 117 -7.14 -3.15 -15.92
CA ASN A 117 -5.82 -2.65 -15.57
C ASN A 117 -5.43 -2.98 -14.13
N ILE A 118 -6.38 -3.26 -13.23
CA ILE A 118 -6.12 -3.43 -11.80
C ILE A 118 -6.63 -4.77 -11.32
N PHE A 119 -5.73 -5.58 -10.77
CA PHE A 119 -6.02 -6.86 -10.16
C PHE A 119 -5.88 -6.75 -8.65
N HIS A 120 -6.99 -6.69 -7.93
CA HIS A 120 -7.02 -6.67 -6.47
C HIS A 120 -6.81 -8.07 -5.91
N ILE A 121 -5.84 -8.20 -5.00
CA ILE A 121 -5.43 -9.47 -4.40
C ILE A 121 -5.54 -9.35 -2.89
N ASN A 122 -6.50 -10.04 -2.30
CA ASN A 122 -6.59 -10.14 -0.85
C ASN A 122 -5.65 -11.22 -0.32
N ALA A 123 -4.44 -10.85 0.08
CA ALA A 123 -3.41 -11.79 0.50
C ALA A 123 -2.34 -11.18 1.42
N ASP A 124 -1.66 -12.04 2.15
CA ASP A 124 -0.40 -11.73 2.83
C ASP A 124 0.74 -11.78 1.82
N ILE A 125 1.39 -10.65 1.59
CA ILE A 125 2.54 -10.52 0.66
C ILE A 125 3.68 -11.47 0.99
N LEU A 126 3.86 -11.85 2.26
CA LEU A 126 4.89 -12.80 2.67
C LEU A 126 4.61 -14.25 2.30
N LYS A 127 3.38 -14.55 1.87
CA LYS A 127 2.90 -15.90 1.57
C LYS A 127 2.37 -16.05 0.15
N TYR A 128 1.99 -14.95 -0.49
CA TYR A 128 1.36 -14.99 -1.81
C TYR A 128 2.36 -15.38 -2.89
N ASN A 129 1.94 -16.30 -3.75
CA ASN A 129 2.75 -16.75 -4.87
C ASN A 129 2.29 -16.10 -6.18
N PHE A 130 3.10 -15.20 -6.70
CA PHE A 130 2.86 -14.56 -8.00
C PHE A 130 3.23 -15.46 -9.19
N ASN A 131 3.53 -16.74 -8.94
CA ASN A 131 4.03 -17.65 -9.95
C ASN A 131 5.32 -17.09 -10.60
N LYS A 132 5.32 -16.92 -11.92
CA LYS A 132 6.46 -16.40 -12.68
C LYS A 132 6.34 -14.91 -13.03
N ILE A 133 5.35 -14.20 -12.47
CA ILE A 133 5.16 -12.78 -12.75
C ILE A 133 6.32 -12.00 -12.15
N LYS A 134 6.88 -11.12 -12.97
CA LYS A 134 7.88 -10.11 -12.57
C LYS A 134 7.27 -8.72 -12.74
N PHE A 135 7.75 -7.79 -11.93
CA PHE A 135 7.22 -6.44 -11.89
C PHE A 135 8.28 -5.44 -12.36
N ASN A 136 7.92 -4.56 -13.29
CA ASN A 136 8.77 -3.44 -13.69
C ASN A 136 8.95 -2.46 -12.52
N ASN A 137 7.90 -2.32 -11.71
CA ASN A 137 7.89 -1.40 -10.58
C ASN A 137 7.19 -2.03 -9.38
N ILE A 138 7.71 -1.75 -8.20
CA ILE A 138 7.04 -2.05 -6.92
C ILE A 138 6.83 -0.73 -6.20
N VAL A 139 5.62 -0.49 -5.72
CA VAL A 139 5.26 0.73 -5.00
C VAL A 139 4.63 0.39 -3.66
N SER A 140 4.80 1.27 -2.66
CA SER A 140 4.14 1.13 -1.37
C SER A 140 4.08 2.47 -0.65
N TRP A 141 2.94 2.80 -0.06
CA TRP A 141 2.76 4.01 0.73
C TRP A 141 2.25 3.65 2.12
N LEU A 142 3.07 3.91 3.13
CA LEU A 142 2.77 3.72 4.55
C LEU A 142 2.30 2.29 4.91
N ALA A 143 2.85 1.26 4.27
CA ALA A 143 2.45 -0.12 4.51
C ALA A 143 3.59 -1.02 5.02
N LEU A 144 4.83 -0.80 4.60
CA LEU A 144 5.91 -1.76 4.89
C LEU A 144 6.24 -1.86 6.37
N TYR A 145 6.08 -0.78 7.15
CA TYR A 145 6.32 -0.78 8.59
C TYR A 145 5.32 -1.62 9.41
N HIS A 146 4.22 -2.04 8.79
CA HIS A 146 3.29 -2.99 9.38
C HIS A 146 3.73 -4.45 9.19
N ILE A 147 4.54 -4.72 8.16
CA ILE A 147 4.85 -6.08 7.72
C ILE A 147 6.02 -6.62 8.54
N PRO A 148 5.87 -7.80 9.20
CA PRO A 148 6.95 -8.42 9.92
C PRO A 148 8.01 -9.02 8.98
N GLU A 149 9.08 -9.61 9.53
CA GLU A 149 10.09 -10.33 8.77
C GLU A 149 10.67 -9.49 7.60
N ARG A 150 11.03 -8.22 7.90
CA ARG A 150 11.48 -7.25 6.87
C ARG A 150 12.53 -7.81 5.90
N SER A 151 13.55 -8.50 6.39
CA SER A 151 14.59 -9.08 5.52
C SER A 151 14.00 -10.10 4.55
N LYS A 152 13.03 -10.90 4.98
CA LYS A 152 12.30 -11.83 4.12
C LYS A 152 11.45 -11.08 3.10
N LEU A 153 10.73 -10.03 3.56
CA LEU A 153 9.94 -9.17 2.68
C LEU A 153 10.82 -8.58 1.57
N LEU A 154 11.91 -7.90 1.92
CA LEU A 154 12.79 -7.26 0.94
C LEU A 154 13.38 -8.27 -0.06
N LYS A 155 13.73 -9.46 0.40
CA LYS A 155 14.19 -10.55 -0.49
C LYS A 155 13.10 -11.03 -1.45
N ILE A 156 11.85 -11.13 -0.97
CA ILE A 156 10.70 -11.45 -1.82
C ILE A 156 10.54 -10.36 -2.88
N LEU A 157 10.53 -9.09 -2.48
CA LEU A 157 10.34 -7.96 -3.38
C LEU A 157 11.46 -7.85 -4.42
N TYR A 158 12.72 -8.04 -3.99
CA TYR A 158 13.86 -8.10 -4.91
C TYR A 158 13.68 -9.21 -5.96
N ASN A 159 13.26 -10.39 -5.52
CA ASN A 159 13.03 -11.52 -6.42
C ASN A 159 11.81 -11.33 -7.34
N LEU A 160 10.90 -10.45 -7.01
CA LEU A 160 9.72 -10.11 -7.84
C LEU A 160 10.02 -9.01 -8.86
N LEU A 161 11.06 -8.19 -8.66
CA LEU A 161 11.45 -7.16 -9.61
C LEU A 161 12.05 -7.79 -10.89
N GLU A 162 11.77 -7.15 -12.02
CA GLU A 162 12.48 -7.35 -13.26
C GLU A 162 13.92 -6.81 -13.15
N ASP A 163 14.81 -7.28 -14.01
CA ASP A 163 16.13 -6.68 -14.17
C ASP A 163 15.99 -5.18 -14.48
N LYS A 164 16.67 -4.35 -13.70
CA LYS A 164 16.55 -2.89 -13.75
C LYS A 164 15.18 -2.34 -13.39
N GLY A 165 14.35 -3.12 -12.71
CA GLY A 165 13.10 -2.67 -12.10
C GLY A 165 13.35 -1.70 -10.94
N TYR A 166 12.35 -0.92 -10.59
CA TYR A 166 12.43 0.09 -9.53
C TYR A 166 11.46 -0.22 -8.40
N MET A 167 11.90 0.07 -7.17
CA MET A 167 11.02 0.10 -6.02
C MET A 167 10.92 1.53 -5.49
N TYR A 168 9.69 2.00 -5.24
CA TYR A 168 9.41 3.24 -4.53
C TYR A 168 8.64 2.92 -3.27
N ALA A 169 9.07 3.46 -2.14
CA ALA A 169 8.34 3.33 -0.89
C ALA A 169 8.39 4.63 -0.09
N GLU A 170 7.23 5.06 0.38
CA GLU A 170 7.11 6.04 1.46
C GLU A 170 6.74 5.30 2.73
N ASP A 171 7.56 5.44 3.77
CA ASP A 171 7.38 4.68 4.98
C ASP A 171 7.85 5.44 6.22
N PHE A 172 7.39 5.03 7.38
CA PHE A 172 7.88 5.55 8.64
C PHE A 172 9.19 4.90 9.08
N TYR A 173 10.05 5.69 9.72
CA TYR A 173 11.25 5.21 10.36
C TYR A 173 11.48 5.91 11.71
N LEU A 174 12.27 5.28 12.56
CA LEU A 174 12.65 5.86 13.86
C LEU A 174 13.79 6.86 13.68
N LYS A 175 13.57 8.12 14.07
CA LYS A 175 14.61 9.16 14.08
C LYS A 175 15.60 9.00 15.25
N LYS A 176 15.17 8.35 16.34
CA LYS A 176 15.94 8.10 17.56
C LYS A 176 15.55 6.77 18.18
N ASN A 177 16.33 6.29 19.12
CA ASN A 177 15.90 5.18 19.96
C ASN A 177 14.67 5.62 20.77
N ILE A 178 13.71 4.72 20.86
CA ILE A 178 12.46 4.93 21.61
C ILE A 178 12.37 3.93 22.75
N THR A 179 11.72 4.34 23.83
CA THR A 179 11.47 3.53 25.01
C THR A 179 10.49 2.38 24.70
N TYR A 180 10.42 1.43 25.63
CA TYR A 180 9.44 0.35 25.53
C TYR A 180 7.99 0.87 25.50
N ASP A 181 7.69 1.89 26.34
CA ASP A 181 6.34 2.46 26.40
C ASP A 181 5.98 3.23 25.11
N GLU A 182 6.92 3.98 24.54
CA GLU A 182 6.73 4.61 23.22
C GLU A 182 6.46 3.57 22.13
N LYS A 183 7.22 2.45 22.12
CA LYS A 183 6.95 1.33 21.18
C LYS A 183 5.55 0.77 21.35
N LYS A 184 5.12 0.58 22.60
CA LYS A 184 3.79 0.06 22.92
C LYS A 184 2.68 1.00 22.45
N LEU A 185 2.87 2.31 22.61
CA LEU A 185 1.95 3.32 22.11
C LEU A 185 1.86 3.33 20.59
N LEU A 186 2.99 3.27 19.88
CA LEU A 186 3.03 3.19 18.42
C LEU A 186 2.37 1.91 17.92
N ALA A 187 2.64 0.78 18.55
CA ALA A 187 1.99 -0.49 18.22
C ALA A 187 0.47 -0.44 18.42
N LYS A 188 0.02 0.15 19.54
CA LYS A 188 -1.42 0.26 19.86
C LYS A 188 -2.18 1.21 18.94
N ASN A 189 -1.61 2.38 18.65
CA ASN A 189 -2.33 3.46 17.99
C ASN A 189 -2.16 3.45 16.46
N PHE A 190 -1.03 2.93 15.98
CA PHE A 190 -0.66 2.95 14.56
C PHE A 190 -0.33 1.56 14.00
N HIS A 191 -0.49 0.50 14.81
CA HIS A 191 -0.03 -0.86 14.46
C HIS A 191 1.44 -0.90 13.99
N ALA A 192 2.25 0.07 14.43
CA ALA A 192 3.62 0.27 14.00
C ALA A 192 4.57 -0.64 14.80
N ASN A 193 4.48 -1.94 14.56
CA ASN A 193 5.23 -2.96 15.29
C ASN A 193 6.66 -3.16 14.77
N HIS A 194 6.93 -2.78 13.51
CA HIS A 194 8.14 -3.14 12.78
C HIS A 194 8.94 -1.92 12.29
N LEU A 195 8.80 -0.78 12.99
CA LEU A 195 9.60 0.41 12.72
C LEU A 195 11.08 0.16 12.99
N VAL A 196 11.90 0.57 12.06
CA VAL A 196 13.37 0.53 12.18
C VAL A 196 13.98 1.92 12.00
N SER A 197 15.26 2.09 12.38
CA SER A 197 15.98 3.34 12.10
C SER A 197 16.24 3.51 10.60
N LEU A 198 16.44 4.75 10.15
CA LEU A 198 16.83 5.01 8.77
C LEU A 198 18.14 4.30 8.38
N LYS A 199 19.07 4.17 9.34
CA LYS A 199 20.32 3.42 9.14
C LYS A 199 20.02 1.95 8.84
N THR A 200 19.25 1.30 9.69
CA THR A 200 18.84 -0.10 9.50
C THR A 200 18.09 -0.29 8.18
N TYR A 201 17.18 0.63 7.85
CA TYR A 201 16.43 0.58 6.60
C TYR A 201 17.37 0.58 5.38
N LYS A 202 18.38 1.47 5.38
CA LYS A 202 19.37 1.56 4.30
C LYS A 202 20.30 0.35 4.24
N GLU A 203 20.63 -0.25 5.37
CA GLU A 203 21.46 -1.47 5.45
C GLU A 203 20.70 -2.67 4.90
N GLU A 204 19.43 -2.83 5.26
CA GLU A 204 18.58 -3.92 4.76
C GLU A 204 18.34 -3.86 3.24
N LEU A 205 18.30 -2.66 2.64
CA LEU A 205 18.14 -2.48 1.20
C LEU A 205 19.43 -2.78 0.38
N LYS A 206 20.58 -2.95 1.03
CA LYS A 206 21.86 -3.26 0.36
C LYS A 206 22.15 -4.75 0.29
N ASN A 207 21.48 -5.56 1.12
CA ASN A 207 21.67 -7.00 1.27
C ASN A 207 20.59 -7.79 0.52
#